data_e918165151187a00e85908e64973a189
#
_entry.id   e918165151187a00e85908e64973a189
#
_cell.length_a   1.000
_cell.length_b   1.000
_cell.length_c   1.000
_cell.angle_alpha   90.00
_cell.angle_beta   90.00
_cell.angle_gamma   90.00
#
_symmetry.space_group_name_H-M   'P 1'
#
loop_
_entity.id
_entity.type
_entity.pdbx_description
1 polymer ?
#
loop_
_entity_poly.entity_id
_entity_poly.type
_entity_poly.pdbx_seq_one_letter_code
_entity_poly.pdbx_strand_id
1 'polypeptide(L)'
;MEKKAVVKNYIFLGIMLGAMIIGALVGWLAPGVAPVVKPLGTVFINMMFCVVVPLVFVSIAGSIANMKSMKRAGKIMGTTVATFVITGAIAAVIMFALMKIFPPVLVPWNDIPSEEMGEYASISDMIVNFFTASDFVGLLTRKAMLPLIVFSVLFGFATNMAGGSETLVAKWLSSMTDVMMKFIKIITYYAPVAFFAIFAGLVADYGPQIAGSYGRAMAVYYPLCFIYIFTAFPLFAWFGGGKHGVRTMFKHITKPAVVSLGTCSSVATIPTNLEEAEDTGVSKDVAEMVVPLGATMHMDGSCFSCVLKIAFVWGVFGQDMSWGKLIPIVLVAVLSSVGMSGVPGGGYIGEYIICSIFFPNQMELAFPILVAIGNLVDPPATMINSAGDYVVTYIVSRFADGKDWLEKALAKKKEAAVAEKAE
;
A
#
# COMPACT_ATOMS: atom_id res chain seq x y z
N MET A 1 -12.75 -3.77 22.28
CA MET A 1 -11.74 -2.75 21.85
C MET A 1 -11.88 -2.39 20.37
N GLU A 2 -12.18 -3.32 19.48
CA GLU A 2 -12.29 -3.09 18.02
C GLU A 2 -13.33 -2.03 17.61
N LYS A 3 -14.56 -2.09 18.09
CA LYS A 3 -15.62 -1.11 17.73
C LYS A 3 -15.21 0.36 18.00
N LYS A 4 -14.49 0.63 19.10
CA LYS A 4 -14.03 1.99 19.42
C LYS A 4 -12.92 2.46 18.49
N ALA A 5 -12.03 1.56 18.04
CA ALA A 5 -10.96 1.87 17.07
C ALA A 5 -11.54 2.17 15.69
N VAL A 6 -12.48 1.35 15.23
CA VAL A 6 -13.20 1.54 13.95
C VAL A 6 -13.89 2.92 13.93
N VAL A 7 -14.69 3.22 14.94
CA VAL A 7 -15.40 4.52 15.06
C VAL A 7 -14.40 5.69 15.03
N LYS A 8 -13.27 5.58 15.74
CA LYS A 8 -12.25 6.63 15.77
C LYS A 8 -11.61 6.87 14.41
N ASN A 9 -11.35 5.81 13.62
CA ASN A 9 -10.78 5.94 12.29
C ASN A 9 -11.76 6.62 11.31
N TYR A 10 -13.06 6.25 11.35
CA TYR A 10 -14.08 6.91 10.53
C TYR A 10 -14.32 8.37 10.93
N ILE A 11 -14.27 8.69 12.24
CA ILE A 11 -14.32 10.08 12.70
C ILE A 11 -13.13 10.86 12.15
N PHE A 12 -11.91 10.30 12.21
CA PHE A 12 -10.73 10.97 11.68
C PHE A 12 -10.83 11.19 10.16
N LEU A 13 -11.27 10.16 9.41
CA LEU A 13 -11.52 10.27 7.97
C LEU A 13 -12.57 11.37 7.67
N GLY A 14 -13.66 11.41 8.45
CA GLY A 14 -14.68 12.46 8.34
C GLY A 14 -14.13 13.87 8.61
N ILE A 15 -13.27 14.03 9.61
CA ILE A 15 -12.59 15.30 9.91
C ILE A 15 -11.67 15.71 8.75
N MET A 16 -10.93 14.76 8.17
CA MET A 16 -10.05 15.01 7.02
C MET A 16 -10.86 15.47 5.79
N LEU A 17 -11.92 14.74 5.45
CA LEU A 17 -12.82 15.11 4.36
C LEU A 17 -13.46 16.49 4.59
N GLY A 18 -13.93 16.74 5.81
CA GLY A 18 -14.47 18.05 6.18
C GLY A 18 -13.45 19.17 6.01
N ALA A 19 -12.22 18.95 6.45
CA ALA A 19 -11.13 19.92 6.29
C ALA A 19 -10.81 20.19 4.81
N MET A 20 -10.77 19.14 3.97
CA MET A 20 -10.56 19.29 2.52
C MET A 20 -11.71 20.08 1.86
N ILE A 21 -12.97 19.75 2.18
CA ILE A 21 -14.14 20.45 1.64
C ILE A 21 -14.16 21.91 2.08
N ILE A 22 -13.95 22.20 3.36
CA ILE A 22 -13.90 23.57 3.88
C ILE A 22 -12.74 24.34 3.23
N GLY A 23 -11.55 23.73 3.12
CA GLY A 23 -10.41 24.31 2.41
C GLY A 23 -10.74 24.65 0.96
N ALA A 24 -11.33 23.70 0.24
CA ALA A 24 -11.75 23.90 -1.14
C ALA A 24 -12.77 25.06 -1.30
N LEU A 25 -13.76 25.13 -0.40
CA LEU A 25 -14.72 26.23 -0.38
C LEU A 25 -14.06 27.58 -0.10
N VAL A 26 -13.13 27.63 0.84
CA VAL A 26 -12.37 28.85 1.16
C VAL A 26 -11.51 29.26 -0.04
N GLY A 27 -10.81 28.33 -0.68
CA GLY A 27 -10.02 28.61 -1.89
C GLY A 27 -10.86 29.14 -3.04
N TRP A 28 -12.09 28.64 -3.19
CA TRP A 28 -13.03 29.09 -4.24
C TRP A 28 -13.65 30.46 -3.92
N LEU A 29 -14.19 30.62 -2.70
CA LEU A 29 -14.95 31.82 -2.33
C LEU A 29 -14.07 33.01 -1.89
N ALA A 30 -12.90 32.73 -1.36
CA ALA A 30 -11.97 33.71 -0.82
C ALA A 30 -10.50 33.39 -1.19
N PRO A 31 -10.13 33.39 -2.49
CA PRO A 31 -8.81 32.94 -2.94
C PRO A 31 -7.66 33.75 -2.33
N GLY A 32 -7.89 35.01 -1.90
CA GLY A 32 -6.90 35.83 -1.20
C GLY A 32 -6.46 35.29 0.17
N VAL A 33 -7.19 34.33 0.78
CA VAL A 33 -6.82 33.67 2.03
C VAL A 33 -5.79 32.53 1.77
N ALA A 34 -5.80 31.94 0.58
CA ALA A 34 -4.93 30.82 0.25
C ALA A 34 -3.43 31.08 0.49
N PRO A 35 -2.82 32.20 0.07
CA PRO A 35 -1.40 32.48 0.35
C PRO A 35 -1.07 32.54 1.84
N VAL A 36 -2.02 32.99 2.69
CA VAL A 36 -1.82 33.10 4.14
C VAL A 36 -1.80 31.74 4.81
N VAL A 37 -2.66 30.79 4.36
CA VAL A 37 -2.77 29.47 4.97
C VAL A 37 -1.82 28.44 4.34
N LYS A 38 -1.34 28.64 3.12
CA LYS A 38 -0.43 27.73 2.38
C LYS A 38 0.77 27.24 3.20
N PRO A 39 1.46 28.10 4.01
CA PRO A 39 2.58 27.65 4.86
C PRO A 39 2.20 26.53 5.84
N LEU A 40 0.95 26.47 6.31
CA LEU A 40 0.51 25.41 7.21
C LEU A 40 0.54 24.02 6.52
N GLY A 41 0.16 23.98 5.25
CA GLY A 41 0.29 22.75 4.43
C GLY A 41 1.75 22.37 4.19
N THR A 42 2.59 23.36 3.87
CA THR A 42 4.03 23.15 3.62
C THR A 42 4.76 22.58 4.84
N VAL A 43 4.41 23.02 6.05
CA VAL A 43 4.99 22.47 7.30
C VAL A 43 4.71 20.98 7.42
N PHE A 44 3.47 20.54 7.15
CA PHE A 44 3.11 19.11 7.17
C PHE A 44 3.93 18.31 6.16
N ILE A 45 3.99 18.78 4.92
CA ILE A 45 4.72 18.11 3.84
C ILE A 45 6.20 17.97 4.21
N ASN A 46 6.83 19.03 4.70
CA ASN A 46 8.24 19.00 5.07
C ASN A 46 8.50 18.07 6.26
N MET A 47 7.62 18.05 7.27
CA MET A 47 7.73 17.08 8.36
C MET A 47 7.61 15.64 7.87
N MET A 48 6.69 15.36 6.96
CA MET A 48 6.57 14.02 6.34
C MET A 48 7.84 13.64 5.58
N PHE A 49 8.40 14.56 4.81
CA PHE A 49 9.64 14.33 4.07
C PHE A 49 10.84 13.99 4.98
N CYS A 50 10.92 14.55 6.17
CA CYS A 50 11.99 14.25 7.13
C CYS A 50 11.89 12.81 7.69
N VAL A 51 10.70 12.24 7.73
CA VAL A 51 10.47 10.90 8.36
C VAL A 51 10.65 9.78 7.35
N VAL A 52 10.36 10.00 6.07
CA VAL A 52 10.25 8.94 5.06
C VAL A 52 11.56 8.16 4.90
N VAL A 53 12.69 8.84 4.73
CA VAL A 53 13.99 8.18 4.49
C VAL A 53 14.38 7.21 5.63
N PRO A 54 14.43 7.65 6.90
CA PRO A 54 14.75 6.74 8.01
C PRO A 54 13.69 5.64 8.17
N LEU A 55 12.42 5.94 7.96
CA LEU A 55 11.36 4.94 8.09
C LEU A 55 11.49 3.82 7.05
N VAL A 56 11.69 4.15 5.77
CA VAL A 56 11.90 3.16 4.69
C VAL A 56 13.04 2.22 5.04
N PHE A 57 14.17 2.78 5.47
CA PHE A 57 15.32 1.96 5.84
C PHE A 57 14.99 1.00 6.99
N VAL A 58 14.53 1.53 8.13
CA VAL A 58 14.36 0.69 9.33
C VAL A 58 13.21 -0.31 9.20
N SER A 59 12.12 0.04 8.49
CA SER A 59 10.96 -0.85 8.35
C SER A 59 11.27 -2.02 7.43
N ILE A 60 11.88 -1.78 6.26
CA ILE A 60 12.22 -2.84 5.31
C ILE A 60 13.33 -3.73 5.86
N ALA A 61 14.42 -3.13 6.32
CA ALA A 61 15.53 -3.90 6.89
C ALA A 61 15.10 -4.69 8.14
N GLY A 62 14.27 -4.09 9.00
CA GLY A 62 13.74 -4.72 10.20
C GLY A 62 12.83 -5.91 9.90
N SER A 63 11.93 -5.78 8.93
CA SER A 63 11.05 -6.87 8.50
C SER A 63 11.85 -8.07 8.02
N ILE A 64 12.84 -7.86 7.16
CA ILE A 64 13.69 -8.93 6.60
C ILE A 64 14.63 -9.53 7.66
N ALA A 65 15.22 -8.70 8.52
CA ALA A 65 16.12 -9.17 9.59
C ALA A 65 15.43 -10.17 10.54
N ASN A 66 14.14 -10.01 10.79
CA ASN A 66 13.37 -10.83 11.71
C ASN A 66 12.75 -12.10 11.08
N MET A 67 13.05 -12.39 9.81
CA MET A 67 12.54 -13.60 9.14
C MET A 67 13.18 -14.86 9.70
N LYS A 68 12.37 -15.85 10.10
CA LYS A 68 12.85 -17.13 10.65
C LYS A 68 13.34 -18.07 9.54
N SER A 69 14.56 -18.61 9.65
CA SER A 69 15.17 -19.51 8.67
C SER A 69 15.01 -20.98 9.06
N MET A 70 14.14 -21.72 8.31
CA MET A 70 14.10 -23.19 8.28
C MET A 70 13.85 -23.65 6.84
N LYS A 71 14.29 -24.86 6.43
CA LYS A 71 14.13 -25.34 5.03
C LYS A 71 12.69 -25.31 4.53
N ARG A 72 11.70 -25.72 5.36
CA ARG A 72 10.27 -25.61 5.02
C ARG A 72 9.82 -24.16 5.02
N ALA A 73 10.25 -23.37 6.00
CA ALA A 73 10.00 -21.93 6.08
C ALA A 73 10.55 -21.20 4.85
N GLY A 74 11.74 -21.57 4.35
CA GLY A 74 12.30 -20.99 3.13
C GLY A 74 11.45 -21.24 1.89
N LYS A 75 10.83 -22.43 1.76
CA LYS A 75 9.90 -22.73 0.67
C LYS A 75 8.61 -21.92 0.80
N ILE A 76 8.00 -21.89 1.99
CA ILE A 76 6.81 -21.09 2.27
C ILE A 76 7.10 -19.62 1.97
N MET A 77 8.20 -19.09 2.50
CA MET A 77 8.65 -17.71 2.32
C MET A 77 8.83 -17.35 0.84
N GLY A 78 9.61 -18.15 0.10
CA GLY A 78 9.86 -17.89 -1.31
C GLY A 78 8.58 -17.91 -2.15
N THR A 79 7.68 -18.88 -1.87
CA THR A 79 6.37 -18.95 -2.53
C THR A 79 5.50 -17.74 -2.16
N THR A 80 5.51 -17.32 -0.90
CA THR A 80 4.74 -16.17 -0.41
C THR A 80 5.18 -14.88 -1.09
N VAL A 81 6.48 -14.58 -1.07
CA VAL A 81 7.02 -13.37 -1.71
C VAL A 81 6.77 -13.36 -3.22
N ALA A 82 6.99 -14.51 -3.89
CA ALA A 82 6.70 -14.63 -5.31
C ALA A 82 5.20 -14.39 -5.61
N THR A 83 4.30 -14.92 -4.77
CA THR A 83 2.86 -14.70 -4.92
C THR A 83 2.51 -13.22 -4.74
N PHE A 84 3.03 -12.55 -3.71
CA PHE A 84 2.78 -11.13 -3.47
C PHE A 84 3.22 -10.25 -4.63
N VAL A 85 4.40 -10.52 -5.20
CA VAL A 85 4.90 -9.78 -6.37
C VAL A 85 4.01 -10.01 -7.60
N ILE A 86 3.58 -11.25 -7.83
CA ILE A 86 2.74 -11.60 -8.99
C ILE A 86 1.34 -10.98 -8.85
N THR A 87 0.69 -11.10 -7.70
CA THR A 87 -0.66 -10.53 -7.50
C THR A 87 -0.63 -9.01 -7.55
N GLY A 88 0.36 -8.37 -6.93
CA GLY A 88 0.56 -6.93 -7.01
C GLY A 88 0.81 -6.44 -8.44
N ALA A 89 1.61 -7.17 -9.23
CA ALA A 89 1.81 -6.85 -10.64
C ALA A 89 0.51 -7.00 -11.46
N ILE A 90 -0.28 -8.05 -11.23
CA ILE A 90 -1.60 -8.24 -11.86
C ILE A 90 -2.51 -7.07 -11.49
N ALA A 91 -2.57 -6.69 -10.22
CA ALA A 91 -3.34 -5.55 -9.75
C ALA A 91 -2.92 -4.26 -10.47
N ALA A 92 -1.62 -3.96 -10.52
CA ALA A 92 -1.11 -2.78 -11.20
C ALA A 92 -1.47 -2.75 -12.70
N VAL A 93 -1.38 -3.89 -13.41
CA VAL A 93 -1.75 -4.00 -14.83
C VAL A 93 -3.25 -3.77 -15.03
N ILE A 94 -4.11 -4.33 -14.17
CA ILE A 94 -5.56 -4.12 -14.23
C ILE A 94 -5.88 -2.63 -14.07
N MET A 95 -5.29 -1.97 -13.09
CA MET A 95 -5.55 -0.55 -12.86
C MET A 95 -4.96 0.32 -13.98
N PHE A 96 -3.80 -0.03 -14.53
CA PHE A 96 -3.24 0.65 -15.70
C PHE A 96 -4.22 0.62 -16.89
N ALA A 97 -4.76 -0.55 -17.20
CA ALA A 97 -5.75 -0.69 -18.27
C ALA A 97 -7.02 0.15 -18.00
N LEU A 98 -7.49 0.16 -16.76
CA LEU A 98 -8.64 0.99 -16.38
C LEU A 98 -8.35 2.48 -16.49
N MET A 99 -7.18 2.94 -16.14
CA MET A 99 -6.80 4.36 -16.27
C MET A 99 -6.69 4.80 -17.72
N LYS A 100 -6.39 3.89 -18.64
CA LYS A 100 -6.44 4.17 -20.09
C LYS A 100 -7.88 4.34 -20.59
N ILE A 101 -8.83 3.60 -20.03
CA ILE A 101 -10.25 3.65 -20.43
C ILE A 101 -10.98 4.78 -19.69
N PHE A 102 -10.69 4.96 -18.42
CA PHE A 102 -11.35 5.90 -17.51
C PHE A 102 -10.31 6.82 -16.83
N PRO A 103 -9.71 7.77 -17.58
CA PRO A 103 -8.74 8.70 -17.00
C PRO A 103 -9.37 9.52 -15.86
N PRO A 104 -8.67 9.69 -14.72
CA PRO A 104 -9.22 10.38 -13.56
C PRO A 104 -9.31 11.89 -13.75
N VAL A 105 -8.45 12.46 -14.59
CA VAL A 105 -8.43 13.88 -14.95
C VAL A 105 -8.71 13.99 -16.45
N LEU A 106 -9.75 14.74 -16.81
CA LEU A 106 -10.19 14.91 -18.21
C LEU A 106 -9.59 16.15 -18.86
N VAL A 107 -9.38 17.19 -18.07
CA VAL A 107 -8.83 18.46 -18.52
C VAL A 107 -7.65 18.78 -17.63
N PRO A 108 -6.49 19.06 -18.20
CA PRO A 108 -5.32 19.51 -17.41
C PRO A 108 -5.70 20.72 -16.56
N TRP A 109 -5.07 20.88 -15.41
CA TRP A 109 -5.30 22.05 -14.59
C TRP A 109 -4.58 23.25 -15.22
N ASN A 110 -5.25 24.41 -15.20
CA ASN A 110 -4.71 25.62 -15.82
C ASN A 110 -3.44 26.09 -15.07
N ASP A 111 -2.56 26.75 -15.82
CA ASP A 111 -1.37 27.45 -15.33
C ASP A 111 -0.32 26.59 -14.58
N ILE A 112 -0.33 25.27 -14.81
CA ILE A 112 0.80 24.47 -14.34
C ILE A 112 1.96 24.68 -15.32
N PRO A 113 3.15 25.12 -14.82
CA PRO A 113 4.33 25.20 -15.66
C PRO A 113 4.61 23.81 -16.27
N SER A 114 4.55 23.70 -17.59
CA SER A 114 5.02 22.54 -18.30
C SER A 114 6.56 22.56 -18.27
N GLU A 115 7.15 22.26 -17.13
CA GLU A 115 8.56 21.89 -17.14
C GLU A 115 8.69 20.61 -17.94
N GLU A 116 9.49 20.65 -19.00
CA GLU A 116 9.85 19.48 -19.75
C GLU A 116 10.33 18.43 -18.75
N MET A 117 9.68 17.27 -18.76
CA MET A 117 10.22 16.12 -18.05
C MET A 117 11.59 15.88 -18.66
N GLY A 118 12.64 16.03 -17.85
CA GLY A 118 14.01 15.82 -18.29
C GLY A 118 14.11 14.53 -19.11
N GLU A 119 14.93 14.54 -20.13
CA GLU A 119 15.16 13.35 -20.97
C GLU A 119 15.33 12.13 -20.07
N TYR A 120 14.56 11.07 -20.35
CA TYR A 120 14.72 9.81 -19.64
C TYR A 120 16.18 9.38 -19.75
N ALA A 121 16.83 9.20 -18.61
CA ALA A 121 18.15 8.61 -18.54
C ALA A 121 18.20 7.32 -19.40
N SER A 122 19.34 7.01 -19.98
CA SER A 122 19.48 5.77 -20.75
C SER A 122 19.01 4.57 -19.93
N ILE A 123 18.53 3.50 -20.57
CA ILE A 123 18.07 2.29 -19.86
C ILE A 123 19.18 1.77 -18.91
N SER A 124 20.45 1.87 -19.30
CA SER A 124 21.59 1.49 -18.45
C SER A 124 21.70 2.38 -17.21
N ASP A 125 21.57 3.70 -17.37
CA ASP A 125 21.62 4.63 -16.25
C ASP A 125 20.40 4.48 -15.33
N MET A 126 19.22 4.19 -15.91
CA MET A 126 18.03 3.85 -15.14
C MET A 126 18.26 2.60 -14.28
N ILE A 127 18.85 1.54 -14.83
CA ILE A 127 19.17 0.33 -14.07
C ILE A 127 20.19 0.63 -12.96
N VAL A 128 21.27 1.32 -13.26
CA VAL A 128 22.30 1.67 -12.26
C VAL A 128 21.69 2.53 -11.17
N ASN A 129 20.95 3.58 -11.52
CA ASN A 129 20.31 4.49 -10.57
C ASN A 129 19.15 3.83 -9.78
N PHE A 130 18.59 2.74 -10.30
CA PHE A 130 17.59 1.94 -9.58
C PHE A 130 18.21 1.12 -8.45
N PHE A 131 19.38 0.52 -8.69
CA PHE A 131 19.99 -0.41 -7.74
C PHE A 131 21.01 0.24 -6.81
N THR A 132 21.63 1.36 -7.19
CA THR A 132 22.80 1.90 -6.50
C THR A 132 22.74 3.42 -6.34
N ALA A 133 23.41 3.91 -5.30
CA ALA A 133 23.78 5.31 -5.13
C ALA A 133 25.31 5.42 -5.07
N SER A 134 25.84 6.62 -5.30
CA SER A 134 27.31 6.84 -5.35
C SER A 134 28.01 6.54 -4.02
N ASP A 135 27.32 6.79 -2.90
CA ASP A 135 27.83 6.58 -1.57
C ASP A 135 26.68 6.46 -0.53
N PHE A 136 27.04 6.17 0.73
CA PHE A 136 26.05 5.99 1.79
C PHE A 136 25.26 7.29 2.10
N VAL A 137 25.88 8.45 1.99
CA VAL A 137 25.20 9.73 2.21
C VAL A 137 24.19 9.97 1.10
N GLY A 138 24.55 9.63 -0.14
CA GLY A 138 23.65 9.68 -1.29
C GLY A 138 22.39 8.85 -1.11
N LEU A 139 22.49 7.67 -0.46
CA LEU A 139 21.33 6.84 -0.11
C LEU A 139 20.34 7.52 0.83
N LEU A 140 20.82 8.40 1.71
CA LEU A 140 19.97 9.09 2.69
C LEU A 140 19.28 10.32 2.11
N THR A 141 19.39 10.55 0.81
CA THR A 141 18.71 11.63 0.12
C THR A 141 17.37 11.18 -0.42
N ARG A 142 16.42 12.13 -0.48
CA ARG A 142 15.08 11.90 -1.05
C ARG A 142 15.11 11.45 -2.53
N LYS A 143 16.19 11.73 -3.26
CA LYS A 143 16.34 11.38 -4.67
C LYS A 143 16.75 9.92 -4.89
N ALA A 144 17.20 9.21 -3.86
CA ALA A 144 17.75 7.85 -3.94
C ALA A 144 16.84 6.79 -3.29
N MET A 145 15.50 6.94 -3.40
CA MET A 145 14.57 6.04 -2.71
C MET A 145 14.65 4.59 -3.18
N LEU A 146 14.80 4.34 -4.49
CA LEU A 146 14.94 2.98 -5.01
C LEU A 146 16.25 2.32 -4.56
N PRO A 147 17.41 2.96 -4.71
CA PRO A 147 18.66 2.47 -4.10
C PRO A 147 18.56 2.22 -2.60
N LEU A 148 17.85 3.10 -1.86
CA LEU A 148 17.63 2.94 -0.43
C LEU A 148 16.81 1.68 -0.11
N ILE A 149 15.76 1.38 -0.89
CA ILE A 149 14.98 0.15 -0.74
C ILE A 149 15.86 -1.08 -0.99
N VAL A 150 16.61 -1.10 -2.09
CA VAL A 150 17.53 -2.20 -2.40
C VAL A 150 18.56 -2.40 -1.29
N PHE A 151 19.20 -1.31 -0.84
CA PHE A 151 20.13 -1.34 0.27
C PHE A 151 19.48 -1.88 1.56
N SER A 152 18.26 -1.44 1.86
CA SER A 152 17.52 -1.89 3.05
C SER A 152 17.21 -3.38 3.02
N VAL A 153 16.86 -3.91 1.84
CA VAL A 153 16.64 -5.35 1.62
C VAL A 153 17.93 -6.13 1.86
N LEU A 154 19.03 -5.70 1.25
CA LEU A 154 20.34 -6.36 1.42
C LEU A 154 20.84 -6.27 2.87
N PHE A 155 20.67 -5.12 3.52
CA PHE A 155 21.03 -4.93 4.93
C PHE A 155 20.21 -5.83 5.85
N GLY A 156 18.90 -5.97 5.56
CA GLY A 156 18.03 -6.90 6.30
C GLY A 156 18.46 -8.36 6.15
N PHE A 157 18.81 -8.80 4.94
CA PHE A 157 19.36 -10.14 4.72
C PHE A 157 20.71 -10.34 5.43
N ALA A 158 21.62 -9.38 5.36
CA ALA A 158 22.91 -9.44 6.07
C ALA A 158 22.70 -9.55 7.59
N THR A 159 21.76 -8.78 8.16
CA THR A 159 21.39 -8.87 9.57
C THR A 159 20.79 -10.23 9.93
N ASN A 160 19.93 -10.77 9.07
CA ASN A 160 19.36 -12.11 9.25
C ASN A 160 20.45 -13.18 9.25
N MET A 161 21.38 -13.13 8.32
CA MET A 161 22.55 -14.03 8.25
C MET A 161 23.48 -13.90 9.46
N ALA A 162 23.59 -12.72 10.06
CA ALA A 162 24.42 -12.45 11.24
C ALA A 162 23.81 -12.95 12.56
N GLY A 163 22.60 -13.54 12.54
CA GLY A 163 21.91 -14.09 13.71
C GLY A 163 20.44 -13.66 13.83
N GLY A 164 19.93 -12.91 12.87
CA GLY A 164 18.51 -12.57 12.74
C GLY A 164 17.97 -11.81 13.95
N SER A 165 16.79 -12.22 14.40
CA SER A 165 16.03 -11.57 15.49
C SER A 165 16.76 -11.46 16.82
N GLU A 166 17.79 -12.29 17.05
CA GLU A 166 18.56 -12.27 18.30
C GLU A 166 19.60 -11.15 18.32
N THR A 167 19.96 -10.60 17.17
CA THR A 167 20.96 -9.52 17.07
C THR A 167 20.43 -8.20 17.64
N LEU A 168 21.33 -7.40 18.21
CA LEU A 168 20.99 -6.04 18.65
C LEU A 168 20.55 -5.16 17.48
N VAL A 169 21.10 -5.39 16.29
CA VAL A 169 20.73 -4.65 15.07
C VAL A 169 19.28 -4.91 14.70
N ALA A 170 18.83 -6.17 14.68
CA ALA A 170 17.41 -6.49 14.37
C ALA A 170 16.46 -5.89 15.42
N LYS A 171 16.80 -5.96 16.71
CA LYS A 171 16.04 -5.36 17.81
C LYS A 171 15.99 -3.84 17.68
N TRP A 172 17.10 -3.19 17.32
CA TRP A 172 17.17 -1.76 17.08
C TRP A 172 16.30 -1.34 15.89
N LEU A 173 16.38 -2.06 14.75
CA LEU A 173 15.55 -1.79 13.57
C LEU A 173 14.06 -1.86 13.90
N SER A 174 13.63 -2.87 14.64
CA SER A 174 12.22 -3.01 15.06
C SER A 174 11.79 -1.87 15.98
N SER A 175 12.59 -1.56 17.00
CA SER A 175 12.30 -0.47 17.93
C SER A 175 12.27 0.89 17.22
N MET A 176 13.20 1.11 16.28
CA MET A 176 13.25 2.35 15.51
C MET A 176 12.06 2.48 14.55
N THR A 177 11.60 1.36 13.97
CA THR A 177 10.36 1.33 13.18
C THR A 177 9.17 1.78 14.03
N ASP A 178 9.03 1.26 15.25
CA ASP A 178 7.97 1.67 16.17
C ASP A 178 8.04 3.16 16.51
N VAL A 179 9.25 3.69 16.75
CA VAL A 179 9.46 5.13 17.02
C VAL A 179 9.04 5.96 15.82
N MET A 180 9.47 5.60 14.60
CA MET A 180 9.10 6.31 13.38
C MET A 180 7.59 6.28 13.13
N MET A 181 6.93 5.14 13.38
CA MET A 181 5.47 5.02 13.26
C MET A 181 4.73 5.91 14.28
N LYS A 182 5.22 6.02 15.52
CA LYS A 182 4.68 6.96 16.50
C LYS A 182 4.90 8.41 16.09
N PHE A 183 6.05 8.71 15.49
CA PHE A 183 6.35 10.04 14.98
C PHE A 183 5.39 10.44 13.84
N ILE A 184 5.16 9.57 12.86
CA ILE A 184 4.13 9.79 11.82
C ILE A 184 2.78 10.05 12.47
N LYS A 185 2.39 9.24 13.46
CA LYS A 185 1.11 9.42 14.15
C LYS A 185 0.98 10.82 14.79
N ILE A 186 2.05 11.36 15.37
CA ILE A 186 2.07 12.72 15.92
C ILE A 186 1.84 13.74 14.79
N ILE A 187 2.56 13.61 13.66
CA ILE A 187 2.39 14.52 12.51
C ILE A 187 0.98 14.41 11.95
N THR A 188 0.41 13.21 11.89
CA THR A 188 -0.95 12.96 11.37
C THR A 188 -2.04 13.67 12.17
N TYR A 189 -1.85 13.96 13.47
CA TYR A 189 -2.81 14.80 14.21
C TYR A 189 -2.91 16.23 13.66
N TYR A 190 -1.86 16.73 13.03
CA TYR A 190 -1.85 18.03 12.38
C TYR A 190 -2.45 17.99 10.95
N ALA A 191 -2.61 16.81 10.37
CA ALA A 191 -3.07 16.63 8.99
C ALA A 191 -4.38 17.37 8.64
N PRO A 192 -5.44 17.42 9.46
CA PRO A 192 -6.65 18.16 9.11
C PRO A 192 -6.39 19.65 8.82
N VAL A 193 -5.54 20.30 9.61
CA VAL A 193 -5.14 21.71 9.40
C VAL A 193 -4.35 21.86 8.10
N ALA A 194 -3.44 20.93 7.85
CA ALA A 194 -2.64 20.91 6.63
C ALA A 194 -3.49 20.70 5.38
N PHE A 195 -4.42 19.73 5.40
CA PHE A 195 -5.28 19.46 4.25
C PHE A 195 -6.26 20.59 3.96
N PHE A 196 -6.80 21.25 4.98
CA PHE A 196 -7.54 22.49 4.81
C PHE A 196 -6.70 23.52 4.01
N ALA A 197 -5.47 23.78 4.42
CA ALA A 197 -4.58 24.76 3.80
C ALA A 197 -4.18 24.34 2.36
N ILE A 198 -3.86 23.06 2.16
CA ILE A 198 -3.50 22.50 0.85
C ILE A 198 -4.65 22.65 -0.13
N PHE A 199 -5.88 22.25 0.26
CA PHE A 199 -7.04 22.32 -0.62
C PHE A 199 -7.50 23.75 -0.88
N ALA A 200 -7.35 24.66 0.11
CA ALA A 200 -7.55 26.08 -0.12
C ALA A 200 -6.59 26.62 -1.19
N GLY A 201 -5.31 26.28 -1.10
CA GLY A 201 -4.32 26.64 -2.12
C GLY A 201 -4.63 26.04 -3.50
N LEU A 202 -4.85 24.73 -3.56
CA LEU A 202 -5.13 24.03 -4.82
C LEU A 202 -6.35 24.61 -5.57
N VAL A 203 -7.46 24.84 -4.85
CA VAL A 203 -8.68 25.37 -5.48
C VAL A 203 -8.53 26.85 -5.85
N ALA A 204 -7.81 27.65 -5.07
CA ALA A 204 -7.50 29.02 -5.41
C ALA A 204 -6.61 29.12 -6.66
N ASP A 205 -5.61 28.24 -6.78
CA ASP A 205 -4.65 28.25 -7.88
C ASP A 205 -5.25 27.62 -9.17
N TYR A 206 -5.99 26.50 -9.06
CA TYR A 206 -6.39 25.67 -10.22
C TYR A 206 -7.91 25.57 -10.43
N GLY A 207 -8.72 26.14 -9.54
CA GLY A 207 -10.18 26.16 -9.68
C GLY A 207 -10.92 24.92 -9.13
N PRO A 208 -12.27 24.94 -9.16
CA PRO A 208 -13.13 23.92 -8.56
C PRO A 208 -13.18 22.57 -9.31
N GLN A 209 -12.60 22.47 -10.52
CA GLN A 209 -12.52 21.23 -11.31
C GLN A 209 -11.76 20.10 -10.59
N ILE A 210 -10.95 20.46 -9.60
CA ILE A 210 -10.25 19.52 -8.71
C ILE A 210 -11.21 18.51 -8.07
N ALA A 211 -12.33 18.98 -7.52
CA ALA A 211 -13.31 18.12 -6.85
C ALA A 211 -13.88 17.06 -7.80
N GLY A 212 -14.13 17.43 -9.06
CA GLY A 212 -14.57 16.51 -10.11
C GLY A 212 -13.53 15.42 -10.41
N SER A 213 -12.25 15.78 -10.47
CA SER A 213 -11.16 14.84 -10.70
C SER A 213 -11.02 13.82 -9.56
N TYR A 214 -11.07 14.27 -8.30
CA TYR A 214 -11.07 13.36 -7.15
C TYR A 214 -12.31 12.46 -7.12
N GLY A 215 -13.51 13.02 -7.36
CA GLY A 215 -14.74 12.26 -7.43
C GLY A 215 -14.70 11.17 -8.51
N ARG A 216 -14.15 11.49 -9.69
CA ARG A 216 -13.97 10.53 -10.78
C ARG A 216 -12.95 9.44 -10.42
N ALA A 217 -11.84 9.79 -9.80
CA ALA A 217 -10.86 8.82 -9.32
C ALA A 217 -11.48 7.82 -8.34
N MET A 218 -12.26 8.30 -7.37
CA MET A 218 -12.97 7.45 -6.41
C MET A 218 -14.04 6.58 -7.09
N ALA A 219 -14.78 7.13 -8.06
CA ALA A 219 -15.81 6.40 -8.81
C ALA A 219 -15.25 5.23 -9.64
N VAL A 220 -13.96 5.22 -9.95
CA VAL A 220 -13.29 4.08 -10.58
C VAL A 220 -12.69 3.14 -9.53
N TYR A 221 -12.03 3.69 -8.53
CA TYR A 221 -11.26 2.91 -7.56
C TYR A 221 -12.14 2.04 -6.64
N TYR A 222 -13.19 2.61 -6.05
CA TYR A 222 -14.05 1.89 -5.11
C TYR A 222 -14.76 0.69 -5.76
N PRO A 223 -15.45 0.85 -6.92
CA PRO A 223 -16.03 -0.30 -7.59
C PRO A 223 -15.00 -1.36 -7.98
N LEU A 224 -13.80 -0.96 -8.43
CA LEU A 224 -12.75 -1.90 -8.76
C LEU A 224 -12.38 -2.78 -7.57
N CYS A 225 -12.20 -2.20 -6.38
CA CYS A 225 -11.88 -2.97 -5.17
C CYS A 225 -12.95 -4.03 -4.87
N PHE A 226 -14.24 -3.66 -4.95
CA PHE A 226 -15.31 -4.64 -4.75
C PHE A 226 -15.35 -5.68 -5.87
N ILE A 227 -15.19 -5.29 -7.13
CA ILE A 227 -15.15 -6.22 -8.27
C ILE A 227 -13.98 -7.22 -8.10
N TYR A 228 -12.83 -6.77 -7.61
CA TYR A 228 -11.65 -7.62 -7.42
C TYR A 228 -11.89 -8.76 -6.42
N ILE A 229 -12.64 -8.50 -5.33
CA ILE A 229 -13.05 -9.53 -4.37
C ILE A 229 -13.90 -10.62 -5.04
N PHE A 230 -14.74 -10.25 -6.01
CA PHE A 230 -15.64 -11.20 -6.68
C PHE A 230 -15.08 -11.79 -7.98
N THR A 231 -13.91 -11.35 -8.42
CA THR A 231 -13.27 -11.83 -9.66
C THR A 231 -11.89 -12.43 -9.43
N ALA A 232 -10.91 -11.64 -9.01
CA ALA A 232 -9.54 -12.08 -8.84
C ALA A 232 -9.36 -13.03 -7.64
N PHE A 233 -9.93 -12.70 -6.50
CA PHE A 233 -9.83 -13.55 -5.30
C PHE A 233 -10.42 -14.96 -5.50
N PRO A 234 -11.61 -15.13 -6.12
CA PRO A 234 -12.09 -16.46 -6.51
C PRO A 234 -11.14 -17.23 -7.42
N LEU A 235 -10.49 -16.57 -8.36
CA LEU A 235 -9.50 -17.19 -9.24
C LEU A 235 -8.26 -17.65 -8.45
N PHE A 236 -7.77 -16.85 -7.53
CA PHE A 236 -6.66 -17.20 -6.65
C PHE A 236 -7.03 -18.35 -5.70
N ALA A 237 -8.22 -18.30 -5.11
CA ALA A 237 -8.72 -19.35 -4.24
C ALA A 237 -8.98 -20.67 -5.00
N TRP A 238 -9.48 -20.59 -6.25
CA TRP A 238 -9.62 -21.75 -7.11
C TRP A 238 -8.26 -22.35 -7.47
N PHE A 239 -7.31 -21.52 -7.86
CA PHE A 239 -5.95 -21.97 -8.13
C PHE A 239 -5.32 -22.62 -6.88
N GLY A 240 -5.43 -21.99 -5.71
CA GLY A 240 -4.83 -22.46 -4.45
C GLY A 240 -5.54 -23.67 -3.82
N GLY A 241 -6.89 -23.66 -3.79
CA GLY A 241 -7.74 -24.65 -3.08
C GLY A 241 -8.57 -25.59 -3.96
N GLY A 242 -8.37 -25.53 -5.29
CA GLY A 242 -9.09 -26.39 -6.25
C GLY A 242 -10.61 -26.18 -6.24
N LYS A 243 -11.37 -27.25 -6.51
CA LYS A 243 -12.85 -27.21 -6.63
C LYS A 243 -13.59 -26.66 -5.40
N HIS A 244 -13.00 -26.78 -4.21
CA HIS A 244 -13.58 -26.30 -2.96
C HIS A 244 -13.11 -24.88 -2.58
N GLY A 245 -12.05 -24.36 -3.22
CA GLY A 245 -11.39 -23.11 -2.86
C GLY A 245 -12.32 -21.90 -2.84
N VAL A 246 -13.06 -21.67 -3.92
CA VAL A 246 -13.96 -20.50 -4.06
C VAL A 246 -15.05 -20.51 -2.99
N ARG A 247 -15.73 -21.64 -2.81
CA ARG A 247 -16.81 -21.72 -1.82
C ARG A 247 -16.29 -21.51 -0.39
N THR A 248 -15.16 -22.11 -0.07
CA THR A 248 -14.56 -21.99 1.26
C THR A 248 -14.06 -20.55 1.49
N MET A 249 -13.44 -19.94 0.49
CA MET A 249 -13.01 -18.55 0.57
C MET A 249 -14.18 -17.62 0.92
N PHE A 250 -15.31 -17.68 0.18
CA PHE A 250 -16.44 -16.78 0.46
C PHE A 250 -17.09 -17.01 1.82
N LYS A 251 -16.94 -18.20 2.40
CA LYS A 251 -17.41 -18.46 3.78
C LYS A 251 -16.60 -17.71 4.83
N HIS A 252 -15.32 -17.48 4.57
CA HIS A 252 -14.36 -16.98 5.58
C HIS A 252 -13.82 -15.57 5.31
N ILE A 253 -13.84 -15.07 4.05
CA ILE A 253 -13.24 -13.78 3.67
C ILE A 253 -13.96 -12.56 4.23
N THR A 254 -15.26 -12.67 4.51
CA THR A 254 -16.09 -11.51 4.90
C THR A 254 -15.59 -10.85 6.18
N LYS A 255 -15.16 -11.63 7.17
CA LYS A 255 -14.70 -11.13 8.47
C LYS A 255 -13.39 -10.33 8.34
N PRO A 256 -12.32 -10.84 7.70
CA PRO A 256 -11.12 -10.05 7.40
C PRO A 256 -11.42 -8.78 6.59
N ALA A 257 -12.26 -8.89 5.55
CA ALA A 257 -12.59 -7.75 4.70
C ALA A 257 -13.30 -6.62 5.48
N VAL A 258 -14.25 -6.96 6.34
CA VAL A 258 -14.97 -5.95 7.15
C VAL A 258 -14.06 -5.34 8.22
N VAL A 259 -13.24 -6.17 8.90
CA VAL A 259 -12.32 -5.68 9.93
C VAL A 259 -11.27 -4.74 9.32
N SER A 260 -10.67 -5.12 8.19
CA SER A 260 -9.67 -4.28 7.53
C SER A 260 -10.25 -3.00 6.94
N LEU A 261 -11.44 -3.07 6.32
CA LEU A 261 -12.16 -1.88 5.85
C LEU A 261 -12.44 -0.89 7.00
N GLY A 262 -12.80 -1.42 8.17
CA GLY A 262 -13.14 -0.60 9.33
C GLY A 262 -11.94 -0.05 10.08
N THR A 263 -10.83 -0.78 10.12
CA THR A 263 -9.63 -0.38 10.86
C THR A 263 -8.63 0.40 10.03
N CYS A 264 -8.70 0.31 8.71
CA CYS A 264 -7.67 0.80 7.78
C CYS A 264 -6.26 0.28 8.19
N SER A 265 -6.20 -0.97 8.68
CA SER A 265 -4.96 -1.56 9.19
C SER A 265 -4.89 -3.06 8.92
N SER A 266 -4.00 -3.47 8.02
CA SER A 266 -3.70 -4.89 7.79
C SER A 266 -3.11 -5.54 9.05
N VAL A 267 -2.27 -4.82 9.81
CA VAL A 267 -1.69 -5.31 11.07
C VAL A 267 -2.76 -5.59 12.13
N ALA A 268 -3.76 -4.72 12.25
CA ALA A 268 -4.88 -4.94 13.18
C ALA A 268 -5.77 -6.12 12.76
N THR A 269 -5.71 -6.53 11.49
CA THR A 269 -6.50 -7.64 10.93
C THR A 269 -5.78 -8.98 11.03
N ILE A 270 -4.47 -9.00 11.37
CA ILE A 270 -3.68 -10.25 11.50
C ILE A 270 -4.40 -11.32 12.34
N PRO A 271 -4.89 -11.04 13.56
CA PRO A 271 -5.56 -12.07 14.37
C PRO A 271 -6.77 -12.68 13.68
N THR A 272 -7.56 -11.84 12.99
CA THR A 272 -8.75 -12.29 12.24
C THR A 272 -8.36 -13.15 11.04
N ASN A 273 -7.34 -12.75 10.29
CA ASN A 273 -6.83 -13.54 9.17
C ASN A 273 -6.27 -14.89 9.61
N LEU A 274 -5.56 -14.95 10.74
CA LEU A 274 -5.05 -16.19 11.30
C LEU A 274 -6.18 -17.14 11.70
N GLU A 275 -7.17 -16.66 12.44
CA GLU A 275 -8.37 -17.42 12.84
C GLU A 275 -9.08 -18.00 11.62
N GLU A 276 -9.37 -17.18 10.58
CA GLU A 276 -10.08 -17.64 9.39
C GLU A 276 -9.22 -18.58 8.51
N ALA A 277 -7.90 -18.43 8.48
CA ALA A 277 -7.00 -19.34 7.80
C ALA A 277 -6.96 -20.73 8.50
N GLU A 278 -6.86 -20.77 9.82
CA GLU A 278 -6.92 -21.99 10.62
C GLU A 278 -8.30 -22.67 10.50
N ASP A 279 -9.37 -21.88 10.53
CA ASP A 279 -10.74 -22.36 10.31
C ASP A 279 -10.99 -22.85 8.88
N THR A 280 -10.23 -22.42 7.92
CA THR A 280 -10.22 -22.99 6.57
C THR A 280 -9.50 -24.33 6.54
N GLY A 281 -8.51 -24.55 7.40
CA GLY A 281 -7.67 -25.73 7.48
C GLY A 281 -6.28 -25.52 6.86
N VAL A 282 -5.86 -24.27 6.70
CA VAL A 282 -4.48 -23.90 6.38
C VAL A 282 -3.57 -24.39 7.51
N SER A 283 -2.44 -24.98 7.19
CA SER A 283 -1.48 -25.41 8.21
C SER A 283 -0.94 -24.20 9.00
N LYS A 284 -0.75 -24.40 10.31
CA LYS A 284 -0.39 -23.34 11.25
C LYS A 284 0.88 -22.59 10.85
N ASP A 285 1.89 -23.29 10.37
CA ASP A 285 3.15 -22.71 9.93
C ASP A 285 3.00 -21.86 8.65
N VAL A 286 2.09 -22.23 7.75
CA VAL A 286 1.73 -21.41 6.59
C VAL A 286 0.98 -20.16 7.04
N ALA A 287 -0.05 -20.29 7.88
CA ALA A 287 -0.83 -19.16 8.35
C ALA A 287 0.02 -18.15 9.13
N GLU A 288 0.79 -18.62 10.13
CA GLU A 288 1.66 -17.79 10.97
C GLU A 288 2.82 -17.11 10.19
N MET A 289 3.18 -17.59 9.00
CA MET A 289 4.19 -16.96 8.16
C MET A 289 3.57 -16.03 7.12
N VAL A 290 2.54 -16.49 6.39
CA VAL A 290 1.95 -15.73 5.28
C VAL A 290 1.21 -14.49 5.76
N VAL A 291 0.38 -14.63 6.80
CA VAL A 291 -0.51 -13.55 7.24
C VAL A 291 0.26 -12.34 7.83
N PRO A 292 1.21 -12.51 8.78
CA PRO A 292 1.96 -11.36 9.27
C PRO A 292 2.88 -10.73 8.22
N LEU A 293 3.45 -11.55 7.31
CA LEU A 293 4.26 -11.04 6.22
C LEU A 293 3.40 -10.27 5.21
N GLY A 294 2.22 -10.80 4.89
CA GLY A 294 1.25 -10.16 4.02
C GLY A 294 0.81 -8.80 4.52
N ALA A 295 0.50 -8.69 5.80
CA ALA A 295 0.10 -7.42 6.43
C ALA A 295 1.11 -6.28 6.24
N THR A 296 2.34 -6.58 5.85
CA THR A 296 3.40 -5.59 5.60
C THR A 296 3.90 -5.53 4.15
N MET A 297 3.67 -6.58 3.35
CA MET A 297 4.25 -6.70 2.01
C MET A 297 3.24 -6.99 0.89
N HIS A 298 2.07 -7.56 1.20
CA HIS A 298 1.03 -7.89 0.22
C HIS A 298 0.05 -6.73 0.12
N MET A 299 0.16 -5.96 -0.95
CA MET A 299 -0.50 -4.65 -1.06
C MET A 299 -1.17 -4.46 -2.44
N ASP A 300 -2.02 -5.40 -2.87
CA ASP A 300 -2.71 -5.33 -4.18
C ASP A 300 -3.56 -4.06 -4.32
N GLY A 301 -4.30 -3.68 -3.27
CA GLY A 301 -5.06 -2.44 -3.25
C GLY A 301 -4.16 -1.20 -3.31
N SER A 302 -3.00 -1.24 -2.65
CA SER A 302 -2.01 -0.15 -2.75
C SER A 302 -1.38 -0.10 -4.14
N CYS A 303 -1.20 -1.23 -4.84
CA CYS A 303 -0.78 -1.24 -6.24
C CYS A 303 -1.80 -0.56 -7.15
N PHE A 304 -3.12 -0.80 -6.94
CA PHE A 304 -4.16 -0.01 -7.63
C PHE A 304 -4.03 1.48 -7.35
N SER A 305 -3.90 1.85 -6.08
CA SER A 305 -3.75 3.23 -5.65
C SER A 305 -2.54 3.91 -6.27
N CYS A 306 -1.39 3.23 -6.34
CA CYS A 306 -0.18 3.73 -6.95
C CYS A 306 -0.40 4.12 -8.42
N VAL A 307 -0.97 3.22 -9.21
CA VAL A 307 -1.25 3.47 -10.64
C VAL A 307 -2.27 4.58 -10.82
N LEU A 308 -3.33 4.62 -10.01
CA LEU A 308 -4.31 5.71 -10.01
C LEU A 308 -3.65 7.05 -9.75
N LYS A 309 -2.79 7.14 -8.75
CA LYS A 309 -2.07 8.34 -8.34
C LYS A 309 -1.16 8.86 -9.45
N ILE A 310 -0.41 7.97 -10.10
CA ILE A 310 0.45 8.32 -11.24
C ILE A 310 -0.40 8.87 -12.39
N ALA A 311 -1.48 8.17 -12.75
CA ALA A 311 -2.39 8.59 -13.81
C ALA A 311 -3.06 9.93 -13.50
N PHE A 312 -3.43 10.16 -12.23
CA PHE A 312 -4.04 11.41 -11.79
C PHE A 312 -3.09 12.59 -11.98
N VAL A 313 -1.87 12.50 -11.47
CA VAL A 313 -0.89 13.60 -11.55
C VAL A 313 -0.46 13.84 -13.00
N TRP A 314 -0.26 12.80 -13.79
CA TRP A 314 -0.01 13.00 -15.23
C TRP A 314 -1.17 13.70 -15.93
N GLY A 315 -2.41 13.33 -15.62
CA GLY A 315 -3.57 14.01 -16.14
C GLY A 315 -3.64 15.49 -15.73
N VAL A 316 -3.25 15.82 -14.49
CA VAL A 316 -3.12 17.21 -14.00
C VAL A 316 -2.12 18.00 -14.85
N PHE A 317 -0.98 17.38 -15.22
CA PHE A 317 0.04 17.98 -16.08
C PHE A 317 -0.26 17.88 -17.58
N GLY A 318 -1.41 17.37 -17.97
CA GLY A 318 -1.78 17.20 -19.39
C GLY A 318 -0.96 16.13 -20.13
N GLN A 319 -0.37 15.20 -19.39
CA GLN A 319 0.44 14.12 -19.95
C GLN A 319 -0.35 12.82 -20.12
N ASP A 320 -0.07 12.07 -21.18
CA ASP A 320 -0.71 10.77 -21.43
C ASP A 320 0.08 9.62 -20.77
N MET A 321 -0.67 8.66 -20.23
CA MET A 321 -0.15 7.41 -19.71
C MET A 321 0.04 6.40 -20.86
N SER A 322 1.16 6.52 -21.61
CA SER A 322 1.45 5.65 -22.77
C SER A 322 1.73 4.19 -22.34
N TRP A 323 1.43 3.23 -23.22
CA TRP A 323 1.72 1.80 -22.99
C TRP A 323 3.21 1.50 -22.77
N GLY A 324 4.11 2.30 -23.33
CA GLY A 324 5.55 2.19 -23.09
C GLY A 324 5.96 2.41 -21.63
N LYS A 325 5.11 3.07 -20.84
CA LYS A 325 5.34 3.34 -19.41
C LYS A 325 4.80 2.23 -18.49
N LEU A 326 4.16 1.17 -19.03
CA LEU A 326 3.55 0.09 -18.23
C LEU A 326 4.57 -0.58 -17.31
N ILE A 327 5.70 -1.01 -17.84
CA ILE A 327 6.71 -1.75 -17.05
C ILE A 327 7.26 -0.91 -15.89
N PRO A 328 7.74 0.33 -16.10
CA PRO A 328 8.17 1.20 -15.00
C PRO A 328 7.08 1.43 -13.96
N ILE A 329 5.82 1.65 -14.37
CA ILE A 329 4.70 1.88 -13.44
C ILE A 329 4.44 0.64 -12.60
N VAL A 330 4.38 -0.55 -13.20
CA VAL A 330 4.18 -1.82 -12.48
C VAL A 330 5.30 -2.08 -11.49
N LEU A 331 6.55 -1.87 -11.89
CA LEU A 331 7.71 -2.03 -11.00
C LEU A 331 7.61 -1.08 -9.80
N VAL A 332 7.33 0.20 -10.05
CA VAL A 332 7.19 1.18 -8.96
C VAL A 332 5.98 0.86 -8.09
N ALA A 333 4.85 0.44 -8.65
CA ALA A 333 3.67 0.06 -7.88
C ALA A 333 3.97 -1.08 -6.92
N VAL A 334 4.63 -2.15 -7.38
CA VAL A 334 4.99 -3.29 -6.54
C VAL A 334 6.06 -2.92 -5.50
N LEU A 335 7.10 -2.19 -5.89
CA LEU A 335 8.19 -1.83 -4.96
C LEU A 335 7.76 -0.81 -3.92
N SER A 336 6.98 0.21 -4.31
CA SER A 336 6.44 1.18 -3.36
C SER A 336 5.48 0.53 -2.37
N SER A 337 4.69 -0.45 -2.83
CA SER A 337 3.76 -1.17 -1.98
C SER A 337 4.47 -1.99 -0.89
N VAL A 338 5.58 -2.66 -1.22
CA VAL A 338 6.41 -3.37 -0.24
C VAL A 338 7.01 -2.43 0.82
N GLY A 339 7.25 -1.17 0.47
CA GLY A 339 7.74 -0.14 1.40
C GLY A 339 6.67 0.48 2.28
N MET A 340 5.38 0.24 1.99
CA MET A 340 4.28 0.75 2.81
C MET A 340 4.11 -0.06 4.09
N SER A 341 3.66 0.58 5.16
CA SER A 341 3.37 -0.09 6.41
C SER A 341 1.88 -0.43 6.51
N GLY A 342 1.55 -1.63 6.97
CA GLY A 342 0.18 -2.12 7.16
C GLY A 342 -0.63 -1.45 8.29
N VAL A 343 -0.28 -0.21 8.65
CA VAL A 343 -0.96 0.60 9.69
C VAL A 343 -1.57 1.87 9.07
N PRO A 344 -2.63 2.44 9.67
CA PRO A 344 -3.23 3.67 9.18
C PRO A 344 -2.19 4.79 8.99
N GLY A 345 -2.19 5.43 7.83
CA GLY A 345 -1.21 6.47 7.47
C GLY A 345 0.16 5.94 7.02
N GLY A 346 0.34 4.64 6.88
CA GLY A 346 1.58 4.04 6.36
C GLY A 346 1.81 4.26 4.87
N GLY A 347 0.80 4.76 4.14
CA GLY A 347 0.86 5.01 2.69
C GLY A 347 1.78 6.14 2.26
N TYR A 348 2.10 7.09 3.13
CA TYR A 348 2.93 8.26 2.79
C TYR A 348 4.30 7.93 2.19
N ILE A 349 4.86 6.77 2.53
CA ILE A 349 6.10 6.27 1.93
C ILE A 349 5.91 6.01 0.44
N GLY A 350 4.81 5.36 0.07
CA GLY A 350 4.49 5.04 -1.31
C GLY A 350 4.29 6.29 -2.17
N GLU A 351 3.54 7.29 -1.66
CA GLU A 351 3.34 8.56 -2.33
C GLU A 351 4.67 9.28 -2.58
N TYR A 352 5.55 9.22 -1.58
CA TYR A 352 6.86 9.83 -1.70
C TYR A 352 7.73 9.12 -2.76
N ILE A 353 7.73 7.79 -2.79
CA ILE A 353 8.45 7.00 -3.80
C ILE A 353 7.93 7.34 -5.20
N ILE A 354 6.60 7.41 -5.38
CA ILE A 354 5.99 7.80 -6.65
C ILE A 354 6.48 9.19 -7.08
N CYS A 355 6.43 10.17 -6.17
CA CYS A 355 6.88 11.54 -6.48
C CYS A 355 8.36 11.60 -6.85
N SER A 356 9.22 10.91 -6.11
CA SER A 356 10.67 10.96 -6.36
C SER A 356 11.08 10.34 -7.71
N ILE A 357 10.27 9.43 -8.23
CA ILE A 357 10.55 8.74 -9.49
C ILE A 357 9.89 9.43 -10.68
N PHE A 358 8.59 9.77 -10.55
CA PHE A 358 7.80 10.27 -11.67
C PHE A 358 7.66 11.79 -11.69
N PHE A 359 7.82 12.45 -10.52
CA PHE A 359 7.57 13.89 -10.36
C PHE A 359 8.66 14.60 -9.53
N PRO A 360 9.96 14.37 -9.79
CA PRO A 360 11.04 14.87 -8.95
C PRO A 360 11.10 16.41 -8.89
N ASN A 361 10.74 17.08 -9.98
CA ASN A 361 10.75 18.54 -10.08
C ASN A 361 9.42 19.18 -9.63
N GLN A 362 8.33 18.42 -9.56
CA GLN A 362 6.99 18.87 -9.20
C GLN A 362 6.51 18.31 -7.84
N MET A 363 7.44 17.92 -6.97
CA MET A 363 7.10 17.27 -5.69
C MET A 363 6.19 18.11 -4.80
N GLU A 364 6.36 19.43 -4.80
CA GLU A 364 5.56 20.33 -3.96
C GLU A 364 4.08 20.33 -4.33
N LEU A 365 3.75 20.12 -5.62
CA LEU A 365 2.38 19.99 -6.09
C LEU A 365 1.91 18.53 -6.08
N ALA A 366 2.71 17.59 -6.59
CA ALA A 366 2.31 16.21 -6.73
C ALA A 366 2.10 15.50 -5.39
N PHE A 367 3.00 15.69 -4.42
CA PHE A 367 2.93 14.95 -3.16
C PHE A 367 1.65 15.19 -2.37
N PRO A 368 1.17 16.45 -2.15
CA PRO A 368 -0.12 16.69 -1.49
C PRO A 368 -1.30 16.05 -2.20
N ILE A 369 -1.30 16.06 -3.54
CA ILE A 369 -2.34 15.41 -4.35
C ILE A 369 -2.34 13.90 -4.10
N LEU A 370 -1.17 13.26 -4.15
CA LEU A 370 -1.04 11.82 -3.93
C LEU A 370 -1.46 11.43 -2.51
N VAL A 371 -1.06 12.21 -1.51
CA VAL A 371 -1.43 11.97 -0.10
C VAL A 371 -2.95 12.13 0.10
N ALA A 372 -3.56 13.12 -0.53
CA ALA A 372 -5.01 13.27 -0.49
C ALA A 372 -5.74 12.06 -1.08
N ILE A 373 -5.32 11.60 -2.27
CA ILE A 373 -5.86 10.36 -2.87
C ILE A 373 -5.61 9.17 -1.94
N GLY A 374 -4.40 9.05 -1.37
CA GLY A 374 -4.04 7.97 -0.46
C GLY A 374 -5.00 7.84 0.71
N ASN A 375 -5.31 8.95 1.39
CA ASN A 375 -6.27 8.93 2.51
C ASN A 375 -7.70 8.58 2.07
N LEU A 376 -8.11 8.99 0.87
CA LEU A 376 -9.44 8.66 0.35
C LEU A 376 -9.60 7.20 0.00
N VAL A 377 -8.55 6.55 -0.51
CA VAL A 377 -8.59 5.15 -0.96
C VAL A 377 -8.18 4.16 0.12
N ASP A 378 -7.65 4.62 1.26
CA ASP A 378 -7.09 3.77 2.31
C ASP A 378 -8.05 2.67 2.81
N PRO A 379 -9.35 2.95 3.11
CA PRO A 379 -10.25 1.90 3.56
C PRO A 379 -10.41 0.75 2.55
N PRO A 380 -10.80 0.96 1.27
CA PRO A 380 -10.94 -0.11 0.31
C PRO A 380 -9.60 -0.71 -0.12
N ALA A 381 -8.50 0.06 -0.11
CA ALA A 381 -7.16 -0.46 -0.36
C ALA A 381 -6.77 -1.49 0.71
N THR A 382 -6.94 -1.13 1.98
CA THR A 382 -6.62 -2.02 3.11
C THR A 382 -7.51 -3.25 3.14
N MET A 383 -8.78 -3.11 2.72
CA MET A 383 -9.67 -4.26 2.56
C MET A 383 -9.11 -5.28 1.56
N ILE A 384 -8.65 -4.82 0.40
CA ILE A 384 -8.05 -5.69 -0.62
C ILE A 384 -6.72 -6.28 -0.13
N ASN A 385 -5.85 -5.45 0.46
CA ASN A 385 -4.57 -5.91 0.96
C ASN A 385 -4.76 -7.04 1.98
N SER A 386 -5.51 -6.78 3.03
CA SER A 386 -5.63 -7.69 4.17
C SER A 386 -6.52 -8.91 3.89
N ALA A 387 -7.64 -8.75 3.18
CA ALA A 387 -8.42 -9.92 2.76
C ALA A 387 -7.65 -10.78 1.75
N GLY A 388 -6.79 -10.16 0.94
CA GLY A 388 -5.87 -10.83 0.04
C GLY A 388 -4.84 -11.69 0.77
N ASP A 389 -4.35 -11.27 1.94
CA ASP A 389 -3.43 -12.07 2.77
C ASP A 389 -4.02 -13.45 3.09
N TYR A 390 -5.30 -13.48 3.48
CA TYR A 390 -6.03 -14.73 3.70
C TYR A 390 -6.11 -15.56 2.42
N VAL A 391 -6.42 -14.96 1.28
CA VAL A 391 -6.54 -15.67 -0.01
C VAL A 391 -5.19 -16.23 -0.46
N VAL A 392 -4.09 -15.52 -0.25
CA VAL A 392 -2.73 -15.98 -0.58
C VAL A 392 -2.35 -17.23 0.22
N THR A 393 -2.87 -17.42 1.43
CA THR A 393 -2.62 -18.67 2.19
C THR A 393 -3.03 -19.92 1.41
N TYR A 394 -4.06 -19.85 0.56
CA TYR A 394 -4.50 -20.95 -0.31
C TYR A 394 -3.44 -21.30 -1.35
N ILE A 395 -2.87 -20.29 -1.99
CA ILE A 395 -1.82 -20.47 -3.01
C ILE A 395 -0.59 -21.09 -2.35
N VAL A 396 -0.16 -20.52 -1.23
CA VAL A 396 1.03 -20.99 -0.51
C VAL A 396 0.82 -22.42 0.02
N SER A 397 -0.35 -22.74 0.58
CA SER A 397 -0.70 -24.10 1.02
C SER A 397 -0.65 -25.13 -0.13
N ARG A 398 -1.10 -24.75 -1.34
CA ARG A 398 -0.98 -25.62 -2.52
C ARG A 398 0.47 -26.03 -2.79
N PHE A 399 1.41 -25.12 -2.63
CA PHE A 399 2.84 -25.40 -2.85
C PHE A 399 3.51 -26.05 -1.63
N ALA A 400 3.11 -25.68 -0.41
CA ALA A 400 3.69 -26.22 0.83
C ALA A 400 3.15 -27.59 1.20
N ASP A 401 1.81 -27.79 1.12
CA ASP A 401 1.09 -28.97 1.60
C ASP A 401 0.53 -29.86 0.48
N GLY A 402 0.64 -29.40 -0.78
CA GLY A 402 0.22 -30.14 -1.96
C GLY A 402 -1.16 -29.70 -2.50
N LYS A 403 -1.48 -30.17 -3.72
CA LYS A 403 -2.70 -29.72 -4.45
C LYS A 403 -4.01 -30.05 -3.73
N ASP A 404 -4.03 -31.13 -2.94
CA ASP A 404 -5.23 -31.64 -2.28
C ASP A 404 -5.35 -31.20 -0.82
N TRP A 405 -4.55 -30.22 -0.38
CA TRP A 405 -4.51 -29.78 1.01
C TRP A 405 -5.88 -29.40 1.58
N LEU A 406 -6.69 -28.67 0.82
CA LEU A 406 -8.00 -28.21 1.27
C LEU A 406 -9.01 -29.37 1.34
N GLU A 407 -8.98 -30.30 0.38
CA GLU A 407 -9.84 -31.48 0.39
C GLU A 407 -9.57 -32.36 1.62
N LYS A 408 -8.29 -32.58 1.94
CA LYS A 408 -7.85 -33.30 3.15
C LYS A 408 -8.27 -32.58 4.43
N ALA A 409 -8.12 -31.27 4.48
CA ALA A 409 -8.52 -30.45 5.63
C ALA A 409 -10.04 -30.53 5.86
N LEU A 410 -10.84 -30.40 4.81
CA LEU A 410 -12.31 -30.51 4.89
C LEU A 410 -12.78 -31.91 5.28
N ALA A 411 -12.13 -32.98 4.80
CA ALA A 411 -12.42 -34.36 5.19
C ALA A 411 -12.18 -34.58 6.69
N LYS A 412 -11.00 -34.16 7.19
CA LYS A 412 -10.64 -34.26 8.61
C LYS A 412 -11.61 -33.51 9.53
N LYS A 413 -12.06 -32.31 9.13
CA LYS A 413 -13.06 -31.56 9.88
C LYS A 413 -14.42 -32.26 9.93
N LYS A 414 -14.80 -32.93 8.83
CA LYS A 414 -16.05 -33.68 8.77
C LYS A 414 -16.02 -34.92 9.66
N GLU A 415 -14.88 -35.60 9.71
CA GLU A 415 -14.66 -36.73 10.61
C GLU A 415 -14.73 -36.35 12.08
N ALA A 416 -14.06 -35.20 12.46
CA ALA A 416 -14.09 -34.69 13.81
C ALA A 416 -15.53 -34.30 14.25
N ALA A 417 -16.30 -33.65 13.39
CA ALA A 417 -17.69 -33.26 13.67
C ALA A 417 -18.65 -34.50 13.75
N VAL A 418 -18.32 -35.60 13.13
CA VAL A 418 -19.09 -36.87 13.27
C VAL A 418 -18.73 -37.54 14.59
N ALA A 419 -17.48 -37.56 14.99
CA ALA A 419 -17.03 -38.11 16.26
C ALA A 419 -17.64 -37.37 17.47
N GLU A 420 -17.64 -36.02 17.44
CA GLU A 420 -18.23 -35.19 18.49
C GLU A 420 -19.74 -35.34 18.65
N LYS A 421 -20.46 -35.76 17.60
CA LYS A 421 -21.91 -36.05 17.68
C LYS A 421 -22.21 -37.48 18.12
N ALA A 422 -21.20 -38.35 18.18
CA ALA A 422 -21.35 -39.73 18.60
C ALA A 422 -21.02 -39.95 20.09
N GLU A 423 -20.41 -38.95 20.74
CA GLU A 423 -20.25 -38.80 22.19
C GLU A 423 -21.46 -38.03 22.79
#